data_073ce8a5db92e576b9cbc1b0239625a2
#
_entry.id   073ce8a5db92e576b9cbc1b0239625a2
#
_cell.length_a   1.000
_cell.length_b   1.000
_cell.length_c   1.000
_cell.angle_alpha   90.00
_cell.angle_beta   90.00
_cell.angle_gamma   90.00
#
_symmetry.space_group_name_H-M   'P 1'
#
loop_
_entity.id
_entity.type
_entity.pdbx_description
1 polymer ?
#
loop_
_entity_poly.entity_id
_entity_poly.type
_entity_poly.pdbx_seq_one_letter_code
_entity_poly.pdbx_strand_id
1 'polypeptide(L)'
;MIKLLIADDNVSFCESLFGVLTKEKDFKVTGIANNWKDIERKYFETQPDFLLLDLKMPEKTGLDIIKDLTQKEKEPKKNIIVMSGDIQYRASLTNVEKVRWVMAKPFNYDHLIDIIKELSKHSITIEEIYTIVDDLLSDLRIPFGKGRRLLKVAIIMAYTRPTLLQKIEVLMKKIACKENYSNAKSVRSTIDKTIERTFNQTNDNSIFYILDEYYG
;
A
#
# COMPACT_ATOMS: atom_id res chain seq x y z
N MET A 1 9.63 -14.67 -8.55
CA MET A 1 8.71 -15.71 -8.04
C MET A 1 7.97 -15.10 -6.88
N ILE A 2 6.64 -14.99 -6.99
CA ILE A 2 5.74 -14.33 -6.03
C ILE A 2 5.47 -15.29 -4.86
N LYS A 3 5.80 -14.87 -3.65
CA LYS A 3 5.60 -15.65 -2.43
C LYS A 3 4.19 -15.46 -1.90
N LEU A 4 3.47 -16.57 -1.68
CA LEU A 4 2.09 -16.56 -1.21
C LEU A 4 1.98 -17.31 0.12
N LEU A 5 1.26 -16.75 1.09
CA LEU A 5 0.83 -17.43 2.31
C LEU A 5 -0.69 -17.59 2.26
N ILE A 6 -1.20 -18.81 2.41
CA ILE A 6 -2.63 -19.12 2.45
C ILE A 6 -3.07 -19.20 3.91
N ALA A 7 -4.16 -18.52 4.25
CA ALA A 7 -4.71 -18.47 5.61
C ALA A 7 -6.22 -18.63 5.60
N ASP A 8 -6.69 -19.81 5.98
CA ASP A 8 -8.09 -20.20 6.01
C ASP A 8 -8.26 -21.40 6.96
N ASP A 9 -9.31 -21.44 7.76
CA ASP A 9 -9.58 -22.55 8.68
C ASP A 9 -10.13 -23.81 7.96
N ASN A 10 -10.61 -23.64 6.73
CA ASN A 10 -11.05 -24.74 5.89
C ASN A 10 -9.85 -25.43 5.21
N VAL A 11 -9.40 -26.53 5.80
CA VAL A 11 -8.23 -27.30 5.33
C VAL A 11 -8.41 -27.76 3.87
N SER A 12 -9.58 -28.29 3.51
CA SER A 12 -9.83 -28.77 2.13
C SER A 12 -9.79 -27.64 1.11
N PHE A 13 -10.25 -26.45 1.47
CA PHE A 13 -10.12 -25.27 0.63
C PHE A 13 -8.65 -24.88 0.46
N CYS A 14 -7.87 -24.87 1.55
CA CYS A 14 -6.45 -24.60 1.51
C CYS A 14 -5.69 -25.56 0.61
N GLU A 15 -5.96 -26.87 0.71
CA GLU A 15 -5.34 -27.90 -0.13
C GLU A 15 -5.67 -27.72 -1.61
N SER A 16 -6.94 -27.44 -1.91
CA SER A 16 -7.40 -27.17 -3.28
C SER A 16 -6.70 -25.93 -3.87
N LEU A 17 -6.66 -24.85 -3.10
CA LEU A 17 -6.02 -23.61 -3.51
C LEU A 17 -4.50 -23.79 -3.66
N PHE A 18 -3.85 -24.48 -2.74
CA PHE A 18 -2.44 -24.85 -2.83
C PHE A 18 -2.14 -25.63 -4.10
N GLY A 19 -2.95 -26.66 -4.41
CA GLY A 19 -2.79 -27.49 -5.60
C GLY A 19 -2.90 -26.70 -6.92
N VAL A 20 -3.70 -25.64 -6.94
CA VAL A 20 -3.83 -24.74 -8.12
C VAL A 20 -2.65 -23.78 -8.20
N LEU A 21 -2.36 -23.06 -7.10
CA LEU A 21 -1.32 -22.02 -7.09
C LEU A 21 0.09 -22.57 -7.35
N THR A 22 0.38 -23.81 -6.91
CA THR A 22 1.69 -24.44 -7.13
C THR A 22 1.93 -24.89 -8.58
N LYS A 23 0.89 -24.94 -9.43
CA LYS A 23 1.06 -25.19 -10.88
C LYS A 23 1.58 -23.96 -11.63
N GLU A 24 1.41 -22.77 -11.05
CA GLU A 24 1.89 -21.53 -11.63
C GLU A 24 3.39 -21.36 -11.39
N LYS A 25 4.16 -21.25 -12.49
CA LYS A 25 5.63 -21.15 -12.43
C LYS A 25 6.12 -19.89 -11.70
N ASP A 26 5.31 -18.84 -11.71
CA ASP A 26 5.65 -17.56 -11.09
C ASP A 26 5.36 -17.51 -9.59
N PHE A 27 4.66 -18.51 -9.04
CA PHE A 27 4.24 -18.53 -7.65
C PHE A 27 5.06 -19.49 -6.80
N LYS A 28 5.24 -19.10 -5.55
CA LYS A 28 5.76 -19.95 -4.49
C LYS A 28 4.85 -19.86 -3.26
N VAL A 29 4.08 -20.89 -2.99
CA VAL A 29 3.33 -20.96 -1.73
C VAL A 29 4.32 -21.25 -0.60
N THR A 30 4.48 -20.30 0.32
CA THR A 30 5.46 -20.35 1.43
C THR A 30 4.89 -21.04 2.66
N GLY A 31 3.57 -21.25 2.71
CA GLY A 31 2.92 -21.97 3.78
C GLY A 31 1.39 -21.92 3.70
N ILE A 32 0.76 -22.76 4.52
CA ILE A 32 -0.67 -22.76 4.80
C ILE A 32 -0.81 -22.57 6.31
N ALA A 33 -1.73 -21.72 6.74
CA ALA A 33 -2.04 -21.45 8.14
C ALA A 33 -3.55 -21.58 8.37
N ASN A 34 -3.93 -22.43 9.34
CA ASN A 34 -5.33 -22.71 9.64
C ASN A 34 -5.80 -22.10 10.97
N ASN A 35 -4.95 -21.31 11.60
CA ASN A 35 -5.25 -20.56 12.81
C ASN A 35 -4.43 -19.27 12.88
N TRP A 36 -4.87 -18.31 13.70
CA TRP A 36 -4.27 -16.98 13.77
C TRP A 36 -2.79 -16.98 14.26
N LYS A 37 -2.40 -17.88 15.16
CA LYS A 37 -1.02 -17.98 15.67
C LYS A 37 -0.06 -18.42 14.57
N ASP A 38 -0.48 -19.37 13.75
CA ASP A 38 0.29 -19.83 12.60
C ASP A 38 0.38 -18.78 11.51
N ILE A 39 -0.69 -18.00 11.29
CA ILE A 39 -0.67 -16.88 10.33
C ILE A 39 0.41 -15.90 10.74
N GLU A 40 0.37 -15.43 11.97
CA GLU A 40 1.33 -14.44 12.45
C GLU A 40 2.77 -14.95 12.36
N ARG A 41 3.02 -16.16 12.87
CA ARG A 41 4.34 -16.77 12.84
C ARG A 41 4.85 -16.91 11.41
N LYS A 42 4.08 -17.56 10.51
CA LYS A 42 4.48 -17.80 9.12
C LYS A 42 4.61 -16.50 8.32
N TYR A 43 3.77 -15.50 8.59
CA TYR A 43 3.85 -14.21 7.94
C TYR A 43 5.20 -13.53 8.18
N PHE A 44 5.66 -13.48 9.43
CA PHE A 44 6.94 -12.86 9.76
C PHE A 44 8.15 -13.74 9.40
N GLU A 45 8.02 -15.06 9.46
CA GLU A 45 9.10 -15.98 9.05
C GLU A 45 9.32 -15.99 7.54
N THR A 46 8.27 -16.02 6.74
CA THR A 46 8.38 -16.21 5.29
C THR A 46 8.37 -14.92 4.49
N GLN A 47 7.90 -13.82 5.10
CA GLN A 47 7.77 -12.52 4.44
C GLN A 47 7.12 -12.65 3.06
N PRO A 48 5.82 -13.06 3.00
CA PRO A 48 5.14 -13.29 1.75
C PRO A 48 4.88 -11.98 1.00
N ASP A 49 4.89 -12.05 -0.33
CA ASP A 49 4.48 -10.91 -1.16
C ASP A 49 2.96 -10.68 -1.05
N PHE A 50 2.18 -11.78 -0.90
CA PHE A 50 0.75 -11.69 -0.60
C PHE A 50 0.33 -12.71 0.47
N LEU A 51 -0.50 -12.24 1.41
CA LEU A 51 -1.28 -13.06 2.33
C LEU A 51 -2.71 -13.20 1.78
N LEU A 52 -3.11 -14.41 1.45
CA LEU A 52 -4.48 -14.78 1.07
C LEU A 52 -5.22 -15.12 2.36
N LEU A 53 -6.09 -14.24 2.85
CA LEU A 53 -6.67 -14.32 4.19
C LEU A 53 -8.19 -14.47 4.16
N ASP A 54 -8.70 -15.52 4.77
CA ASP A 54 -10.12 -15.59 5.11
C ASP A 54 -10.47 -14.69 6.31
N LEU A 55 -11.65 -14.07 6.28
CA LEU A 55 -12.11 -13.22 7.38
C LEU A 55 -12.74 -13.99 8.52
N LYS A 56 -13.34 -15.13 8.22
CA LYS A 56 -14.05 -15.94 9.22
C LYS A 56 -13.15 -17.05 9.72
N MET A 57 -12.42 -16.76 10.77
CA MET A 57 -11.56 -17.74 11.43
C MET A 57 -11.98 -17.92 12.89
N PRO A 58 -11.82 -19.13 13.45
CA PRO A 58 -12.05 -19.37 14.87
C PRO A 58 -11.15 -18.50 15.77
N GLU A 59 -11.61 -18.16 16.94
CA GLU A 59 -10.93 -17.42 18.01
C GLU A 59 -10.60 -15.96 17.67
N LYS A 60 -10.29 -15.62 16.41
CA LYS A 60 -9.89 -14.29 16.01
C LYS A 60 -10.34 -13.95 14.61
N THR A 61 -10.98 -12.80 14.44
CA THR A 61 -11.45 -12.38 13.12
C THR A 61 -10.27 -11.98 12.22
N GLY A 62 -10.43 -12.11 10.90
CA GLY A 62 -9.43 -11.66 9.94
C GLY A 62 -9.10 -10.20 10.10
N LEU A 63 -10.05 -9.34 10.50
CA LEU A 63 -9.80 -7.92 10.79
C LEU A 63 -8.86 -7.71 11.98
N ASP A 64 -9.00 -8.51 13.03
CA ASP A 64 -8.11 -8.41 14.20
C ASP A 64 -6.71 -8.90 13.84
N ILE A 65 -6.61 -9.93 13.00
CA ILE A 65 -5.32 -10.42 12.48
C ILE A 65 -4.64 -9.31 11.65
N ILE A 66 -5.38 -8.64 10.76
CA ILE A 66 -4.85 -7.53 9.96
C ILE A 66 -4.34 -6.40 10.85
N LYS A 67 -5.08 -6.03 11.90
CA LYS A 67 -4.67 -5.00 12.88
C LYS A 67 -3.37 -5.38 13.57
N ASP A 68 -3.25 -6.60 14.04
CA ASP A 68 -2.06 -7.07 14.75
C ASP A 68 -0.83 -7.08 13.84
N LEU A 69 -0.98 -7.59 12.61
CA LEU A 69 0.08 -7.56 11.61
C LEU A 69 0.52 -6.13 11.29
N THR A 70 -0.45 -5.19 11.23
CA THR A 70 -0.17 -3.78 10.96
C THR A 70 0.59 -3.12 12.10
N GLN A 71 0.24 -3.43 13.36
CA GLN A 71 0.89 -2.86 14.54
C GLN A 71 2.33 -3.36 14.75
N LYS A 72 2.58 -4.62 14.36
CA LYS A 72 3.89 -5.27 14.54
C LYS A 72 4.90 -4.96 13.43
N GLU A 73 4.45 -4.50 12.27
CA GLU A 73 5.35 -4.08 11.20
C GLU A 73 5.81 -2.65 11.36
N LYS A 74 7.10 -2.41 11.17
CA LYS A 74 7.67 -1.05 11.12
C LYS A 74 7.20 -0.28 9.88
N GLU A 75 7.01 -0.96 8.78
CA GLU A 75 6.55 -0.42 7.50
C GLU A 75 5.46 -1.34 6.92
N PRO A 76 4.17 -1.03 7.18
CA PRO A 76 3.08 -1.86 6.72
C PRO A 76 3.02 -1.87 5.18
N LYS A 77 3.05 -3.08 4.60
CA LYS A 77 2.88 -3.29 3.17
C LYS A 77 1.42 -3.58 2.86
N LYS A 78 0.88 -3.02 1.78
CA LYS A 78 -0.42 -3.44 1.24
C LYS A 78 -0.25 -4.76 0.50
N ASN A 79 -0.34 -5.86 1.22
CA ASN A 79 -0.09 -7.19 0.68
C ASN A 79 -1.13 -8.25 1.09
N ILE A 80 -2.28 -7.83 1.61
CA ILE A 80 -3.34 -8.77 2.00
C ILE A 80 -4.42 -8.78 0.92
N ILE A 81 -4.70 -9.98 0.42
CA ILE A 81 -5.86 -10.29 -0.40
C ILE A 81 -6.86 -11.01 0.50
N VAL A 82 -7.96 -10.34 0.80
CA VAL A 82 -9.03 -10.91 1.62
C VAL A 82 -9.94 -11.78 0.77
N MET A 83 -10.21 -12.99 1.25
CA MET A 83 -11.17 -13.94 0.65
C MET A 83 -12.35 -14.09 1.62
N SER A 84 -13.56 -13.65 1.27
CA SER A 84 -14.71 -13.71 2.18
C SER A 84 -15.99 -14.09 1.49
N GLY A 85 -16.79 -14.93 2.15
CA GLY A 85 -18.18 -15.23 1.76
C GLY A 85 -19.17 -14.12 2.10
N ASP A 86 -18.75 -13.10 2.87
CA ASP A 86 -19.60 -12.01 3.33
C ASP A 86 -19.25 -10.70 2.64
N ILE A 87 -20.09 -10.30 1.68
CA ILE A 87 -19.87 -9.11 0.84
C ILE A 87 -20.06 -7.80 1.64
N GLN A 88 -20.74 -7.83 2.78
CA GLN A 88 -21.03 -6.61 3.56
C GLN A 88 -19.75 -5.98 4.12
N TYR A 89 -18.70 -6.76 4.34
CA TYR A 89 -17.40 -6.25 4.80
C TYR A 89 -16.56 -5.58 3.70
N ARG A 90 -16.93 -5.70 2.41
CA ARG A 90 -16.11 -5.18 1.31
C ARG A 90 -15.86 -3.67 1.41
N ALA A 91 -16.88 -2.89 1.70
CA ALA A 91 -16.78 -1.43 1.80
C ALA A 91 -15.93 -0.99 2.99
N SER A 92 -15.98 -1.70 4.13
CA SER A 92 -15.19 -1.40 5.31
C SER A 92 -13.72 -1.80 5.18
N LEU A 93 -13.41 -2.73 4.26
CA LEU A 93 -12.05 -3.26 4.04
C LEU A 93 -11.25 -2.45 3.02
N THR A 94 -11.89 -1.73 2.10
CA THR A 94 -11.19 -0.93 1.09
C THR A 94 -10.32 0.17 1.69
N ASN A 95 -10.64 0.63 2.89
CA ASN A 95 -9.88 1.65 3.63
C ASN A 95 -8.90 1.07 4.65
N VAL A 96 -8.75 -0.26 4.74
CA VAL A 96 -7.80 -0.90 5.64
C VAL A 96 -6.40 -0.91 5.01
N GLU A 97 -5.45 -0.28 5.68
CA GLU A 97 -4.12 0.06 5.14
C GLU A 97 -3.37 -1.13 4.49
N LYS A 98 -3.55 -2.35 5.02
CA LYS A 98 -2.87 -3.55 4.50
C LYS A 98 -3.66 -4.31 3.44
N VAL A 99 -4.94 -4.02 3.27
CA VAL A 99 -5.77 -4.75 2.29
C VAL A 99 -5.51 -4.21 0.90
N ARG A 100 -5.03 -5.08 0.02
CA ARG A 100 -4.78 -4.78 -1.39
C ARG A 100 -5.98 -5.08 -2.26
N TRP A 101 -6.68 -6.17 -1.96
CA TRP A 101 -7.84 -6.63 -2.71
C TRP A 101 -8.82 -7.41 -1.84
N VAL A 102 -10.09 -7.41 -2.22
CA VAL A 102 -11.13 -8.20 -1.56
C VAL A 102 -11.85 -9.06 -2.61
N MET A 103 -11.82 -10.36 -2.40
CA MET A 103 -12.44 -11.36 -3.27
C MET A 103 -13.61 -12.04 -2.56
N ALA A 104 -14.77 -12.08 -3.22
CA ALA A 104 -15.95 -12.74 -2.69
C ALA A 104 -15.90 -14.25 -2.98
N LYS A 105 -16.08 -15.10 -1.95
CA LYS A 105 -16.28 -16.55 -2.11
C LYS A 105 -17.76 -16.83 -2.49
N PRO A 106 -18.03 -17.78 -3.40
CA PRO A 106 -17.09 -18.55 -4.19
C PRO A 106 -16.49 -17.75 -5.35
N PHE A 107 -15.25 -18.05 -5.73
CA PHE A 107 -14.56 -17.42 -6.84
C PHE A 107 -13.85 -18.43 -7.74
N ASN A 108 -13.56 -18.01 -8.98
CA ASN A 108 -12.73 -18.79 -9.89
C ASN A 108 -11.25 -18.62 -9.51
N TYR A 109 -10.50 -19.71 -9.43
CA TYR A 109 -9.06 -19.68 -9.13
C TYR A 109 -8.24 -18.98 -10.21
N ASP A 110 -8.61 -19.09 -11.49
CA ASP A 110 -7.91 -18.37 -12.57
C ASP A 110 -8.03 -16.86 -12.38
N HIS A 111 -9.21 -16.38 -11.94
CA HIS A 111 -9.41 -14.97 -11.64
C HIS A 111 -8.53 -14.51 -10.45
N LEU A 112 -8.36 -15.34 -9.42
CA LEU A 112 -7.44 -15.03 -8.33
C LEU A 112 -5.99 -14.97 -8.82
N ILE A 113 -5.58 -15.90 -9.67
CA ILE A 113 -4.25 -15.94 -10.28
C ILE A 113 -3.98 -14.65 -11.08
N ASP A 114 -4.93 -14.25 -11.90
CA ASP A 114 -4.82 -13.02 -12.71
C ASP A 114 -4.69 -11.78 -11.83
N ILE A 115 -5.50 -11.68 -10.77
CA ILE A 115 -5.42 -10.58 -9.80
C ILE A 115 -4.03 -10.56 -9.13
N ILE A 116 -3.53 -11.69 -8.65
CA ILE A 116 -2.21 -11.76 -8.01
C ILE A 116 -1.11 -11.32 -8.99
N LYS A 117 -1.16 -11.79 -10.23
CA LYS A 117 -0.20 -11.41 -11.28
C LYS A 117 -0.28 -9.91 -11.60
N GLU A 118 -1.48 -9.36 -11.69
CA GLU A 118 -1.69 -7.94 -11.95
C GLU A 118 -1.20 -7.09 -10.77
N LEU A 119 -1.60 -7.42 -9.55
CA LEU A 119 -1.15 -6.71 -8.36
C LEU A 119 0.37 -6.79 -8.14
N SER A 120 1.00 -7.89 -8.57
CA SER A 120 2.45 -8.04 -8.49
C SER A 120 3.21 -7.22 -9.53
N LYS A 121 2.62 -7.03 -10.73
CA LYS A 121 3.19 -6.12 -11.75
C LYS A 121 3.11 -4.67 -11.32
N HIS A 122 2.11 -4.32 -10.51
CA HIS A 122 1.90 -2.98 -9.96
C HIS A 122 2.52 -2.78 -8.56
N SER A 123 3.38 -3.68 -8.10
CA SER A 123 4.33 -3.36 -7.05
C SER A 123 5.40 -2.45 -7.66
N ILE A 124 5.00 -1.18 -7.87
CA ILE A 124 5.93 -0.13 -8.29
C ILE A 124 7.09 -0.17 -7.29
N THR A 125 8.28 -0.45 -7.79
CA THR A 125 9.49 -0.42 -6.96
C THR A 125 9.71 0.99 -6.42
N ILE A 126 10.46 1.11 -5.34
CA ILE A 126 10.79 2.44 -4.79
C ILE A 126 11.49 3.28 -5.86
N GLU A 127 12.34 2.68 -6.69
CA GLU A 127 13.03 3.33 -7.80
C GLU A 127 12.05 3.84 -8.87
N GLU A 128 11.05 3.04 -9.23
CA GLU A 128 10.00 3.46 -10.17
C GLU A 128 9.15 4.60 -9.58
N ILE A 129 8.81 4.56 -8.29
CA ILE A 129 8.13 5.68 -7.61
C ILE A 129 8.98 6.95 -7.69
N TYR A 130 10.28 6.85 -7.46
CA TYR A 130 11.19 7.99 -7.56
C TYR A 130 11.21 8.57 -8.98
N THR A 131 11.18 7.74 -10.01
CA THR A 131 11.15 8.14 -11.42
C THR A 131 9.82 8.82 -11.76
N ILE A 132 8.69 8.17 -11.43
CA ILE A 132 7.34 8.70 -11.68
C ILE A 132 7.16 10.07 -11.00
N VAL A 133 7.63 10.22 -9.77
CA VAL A 133 7.52 11.50 -9.05
C VAL A 133 8.43 12.56 -9.68
N ASP A 134 9.62 12.20 -10.16
CA ASP A 134 10.48 13.16 -10.86
C ASP A 134 9.87 13.61 -12.18
N ASP A 135 9.27 12.70 -12.95
CA ASP A 135 8.57 13.03 -14.20
C ASP A 135 7.39 13.95 -13.90
N LEU A 136 6.54 13.60 -12.93
CA LEU A 136 5.42 14.42 -12.49
C LEU A 136 5.86 15.84 -12.09
N LEU A 137 6.92 15.97 -11.29
CA LEU A 137 7.44 17.27 -10.88
C LEU A 137 8.05 18.06 -12.06
N SER A 138 8.51 17.39 -13.11
CA SER A 138 9.00 18.00 -14.34
C SER A 138 7.84 18.48 -15.21
N ASP A 139 6.79 17.69 -15.38
CA ASP A 139 5.58 18.06 -16.10
C ASP A 139 4.88 19.26 -15.47
N LEU A 140 4.85 19.30 -14.13
CA LEU A 140 4.37 20.44 -13.35
C LEU A 140 5.34 21.63 -13.36
N ARG A 141 6.45 21.57 -14.11
CA ARG A 141 7.50 22.60 -14.21
C ARG A 141 8.05 23.06 -12.86
N ILE A 142 8.03 22.18 -11.85
CA ILE A 142 8.62 22.48 -10.54
C ILE A 142 10.14 22.64 -10.69
N PRO A 143 10.72 23.81 -10.38
CA PRO A 143 12.14 24.05 -10.62
C PRO A 143 13.04 23.18 -9.76
N PHE A 144 14.19 22.79 -10.30
CA PHE A 144 15.19 22.06 -9.53
C PHE A 144 15.63 22.86 -8.30
N GLY A 145 15.82 22.17 -7.18
CA GLY A 145 16.29 22.81 -5.95
C GLY A 145 15.73 22.16 -4.68
N LYS A 146 15.94 22.85 -3.55
CA LYS A 146 15.55 22.34 -2.23
C LYS A 146 14.04 22.06 -2.12
N GLY A 147 13.20 22.93 -2.70
CA GLY A 147 11.75 22.76 -2.63
C GLY A 147 11.26 21.54 -3.42
N ARG A 148 11.77 21.32 -4.65
CA ARG A 148 11.46 20.12 -5.44
C ARG A 148 11.87 18.85 -4.69
N ARG A 149 13.03 18.84 -4.07
CA ARG A 149 13.50 17.70 -3.26
C ARG A 149 12.56 17.41 -2.10
N LEU A 150 12.11 18.44 -1.37
CA LEU A 150 11.17 18.28 -0.26
C LEU A 150 9.80 17.80 -0.73
N LEU A 151 9.30 18.34 -1.85
CA LEU A 151 8.06 17.88 -2.48
C LEU A 151 8.16 16.40 -2.87
N LYS A 152 9.24 15.99 -3.52
CA LYS A 152 9.49 14.59 -3.87
C LYS A 152 9.43 13.68 -2.64
N VAL A 153 10.12 14.04 -1.57
CA VAL A 153 10.10 13.27 -0.30
C VAL A 153 8.70 13.26 0.31
N ALA A 154 7.97 14.38 0.27
CA ALA A 154 6.61 14.46 0.79
C ALA A 154 5.65 13.54 0.03
N ILE A 155 5.69 13.55 -1.30
CA ILE A 155 4.85 12.71 -2.16
C ILE A 155 5.15 11.23 -1.91
N ILE A 156 6.43 10.84 -1.87
CA ILE A 156 6.84 9.46 -1.63
C ILE A 156 6.42 8.99 -0.24
N MET A 157 6.59 9.82 0.80
CA MET A 157 6.14 9.50 2.15
C MET A 157 4.62 9.39 2.25
N ALA A 158 3.88 10.25 1.57
CA ALA A 158 2.41 10.19 1.52
C ALA A 158 1.92 8.95 0.76
N TYR A 159 2.56 8.61 -0.36
CA TYR A 159 2.25 7.40 -1.13
C TYR A 159 2.51 6.12 -0.33
N THR A 160 3.68 6.04 0.32
CA THR A 160 4.04 4.85 1.12
C THR A 160 3.29 4.75 2.44
N ARG A 161 2.80 5.87 2.98
CA ARG A 161 2.08 5.96 4.26
C ARG A 161 0.93 6.97 4.17
N PRO A 162 -0.21 6.61 3.53
CA PRO A 162 -1.33 7.53 3.31
C PRO A 162 -1.91 8.16 4.59
N THR A 163 -1.79 7.46 5.74
CA THR A 163 -2.21 8.00 7.04
C THR A 163 -1.47 9.27 7.47
N LEU A 164 -0.30 9.55 6.88
CA LEU A 164 0.44 10.79 7.13
C LEU A 164 -0.25 12.02 6.51
N LEU A 165 -1.07 11.84 5.46
CA LEU A 165 -1.85 12.93 4.87
C LEU A 165 -2.90 13.48 5.83
N GLN A 166 -3.43 12.65 6.72
CA GLN A 166 -4.38 13.07 7.76
C GLN A 166 -3.71 13.88 8.88
N LYS A 167 -2.37 13.87 8.96
CA LYS A 167 -1.58 14.53 10.01
C LYS A 167 -0.39 15.25 9.40
N ILE A 168 -0.67 16.28 8.59
CA ILE A 168 0.36 17.04 7.84
C ILE A 168 1.51 17.52 8.71
N GLU A 169 1.26 17.94 9.96
CA GLU A 169 2.35 18.33 10.86
C GLU A 169 3.33 17.19 11.17
N VAL A 170 2.81 15.96 11.31
CA VAL A 170 3.65 14.77 11.54
C VAL A 170 4.48 14.47 10.29
N LEU A 171 3.87 14.58 9.10
CA LEU A 171 4.58 14.44 7.83
C LEU A 171 5.72 15.46 7.73
N MET A 172 5.45 16.74 7.98
CA MET A 172 6.48 17.79 7.92
C MET A 172 7.61 17.60 8.94
N LYS A 173 7.29 17.12 10.17
CA LYS A 173 8.32 16.76 11.15
C LYS A 173 9.21 15.60 10.68
N LYS A 174 8.62 14.57 10.08
CA LYS A 174 9.38 13.43 9.54
C LYS A 174 10.29 13.85 8.37
N ILE A 175 9.80 14.70 7.48
CA ILE A 175 10.60 15.26 6.38
C ILE A 175 11.74 16.11 6.94
N ALA A 176 11.48 16.97 7.93
CA ALA A 176 12.51 17.80 8.55
C ALA A 176 13.64 16.93 9.13
N CYS A 177 13.29 15.85 9.83
CA CYS A 177 14.27 14.91 10.38
C CYS A 177 15.09 14.21 9.26
N LYS A 178 14.41 13.73 8.21
CA LYS A 178 15.06 13.00 7.10
C LYS A 178 15.98 13.88 6.27
N GLU A 179 15.61 15.15 6.05
CA GLU A 179 16.29 16.10 5.17
C GLU A 179 17.17 17.13 5.92
N ASN A 180 17.41 16.90 7.21
CA ASN A 180 18.23 17.75 8.09
C ASN A 180 17.78 19.23 8.15
N TYR A 181 16.47 19.45 8.22
CA TYR A 181 15.90 20.77 8.45
C TYR A 181 15.70 21.03 9.95
N SER A 182 15.82 22.29 10.36
CA SER A 182 15.71 22.69 11.78
C SER A 182 14.33 22.40 12.38
N ASN A 183 13.27 22.47 11.59
CA ASN A 183 11.91 22.22 12.05
C ASN A 183 10.92 22.01 10.87
N ALA A 184 9.71 21.52 11.20
CA ALA A 184 8.62 21.30 10.24
C ALA A 184 8.15 22.59 9.54
N LYS A 185 8.17 23.74 10.21
CA LYS A 185 7.75 25.04 9.66
C LYS A 185 8.67 25.48 8.51
N SER A 186 9.98 25.26 8.64
CA SER A 186 10.95 25.56 7.56
C SER A 186 10.73 24.67 6.34
N VAL A 187 10.40 23.39 6.53
CA VAL A 187 10.05 22.47 5.44
C VAL A 187 8.81 22.99 4.71
N ARG A 188 7.73 23.23 5.45
CA ARG A 188 6.47 23.73 4.89
C ARG A 188 6.66 25.02 4.11
N SER A 189 7.31 26.03 4.72
CA SER A 189 7.59 27.32 4.05
C SER A 189 8.40 27.16 2.77
N THR A 190 9.34 26.20 2.72
CA THR A 190 10.13 25.97 1.50
C THR A 190 9.28 25.31 0.40
N ILE A 191 8.41 24.40 0.76
CA ILE A 191 7.46 23.75 -0.17
C ILE A 191 6.49 24.80 -0.72
N ASP A 192 5.83 25.55 0.17
CA ASP A 192 4.84 26.57 -0.21
C ASP A 192 5.43 27.58 -1.19
N LYS A 193 6.62 28.15 -0.87
CA LYS A 193 7.32 29.08 -1.75
C LYS A 193 7.69 28.48 -3.11
N THR A 194 7.97 27.19 -3.16
CA THR A 194 8.30 26.50 -4.42
C THR A 194 7.06 26.37 -5.28
N ILE A 195 5.94 25.97 -4.68
CA ILE A 195 4.64 25.88 -5.34
C ILE A 195 4.22 27.26 -5.87
N GLU A 196 4.20 28.29 -5.00
CA GLU A 196 3.86 29.67 -5.40
C GLU A 196 4.70 30.20 -6.57
N ARG A 197 6.02 29.97 -6.55
CA ARG A 197 6.90 30.39 -7.65
C ARG A 197 6.55 29.69 -8.95
N THR A 198 6.25 28.40 -8.90
CA THR A 198 5.86 27.65 -10.09
C THR A 198 4.56 28.18 -10.67
N PHE A 199 3.55 28.41 -9.83
CA PHE A 199 2.28 28.99 -10.26
C PHE A 199 2.43 30.37 -10.89
N ASN A 200 3.20 31.24 -10.26
CA ASN A 200 3.42 32.60 -10.77
C ASN A 200 4.20 32.64 -12.11
N GLN A 201 4.95 31.58 -12.41
CA GLN A 201 5.71 31.48 -13.67
C GLN A 201 4.91 30.87 -14.83
N THR A 202 3.91 30.02 -14.54
CA THR A 202 3.19 29.27 -15.58
C THR A 202 1.99 30.00 -16.13
N ASN A 203 1.43 31.01 -15.45
CA ASN A 203 0.21 31.72 -15.82
C ASN A 203 -0.97 30.75 -16.18
N ASP A 204 -0.90 29.52 -15.71
CA ASP A 204 -1.75 28.40 -16.14
C ASP A 204 -2.67 27.99 -14.97
N ASN A 205 -3.93 28.37 -15.07
CA ASN A 205 -4.96 28.02 -14.09
C ASN A 205 -5.31 26.52 -14.08
N SER A 206 -4.75 25.72 -14.99
CA SER A 206 -5.09 24.29 -15.12
C SER A 206 -4.73 23.45 -13.89
N ILE A 207 -3.69 23.87 -13.14
CA ILE A 207 -3.28 23.15 -11.92
C ILE A 207 -4.26 23.39 -10.76
N PHE A 208 -4.94 24.55 -10.71
CA PHE A 208 -6.00 24.81 -9.74
C PHE A 208 -7.20 23.86 -9.93
N TYR A 209 -7.57 23.57 -11.17
CA TYR A 209 -8.63 22.59 -11.46
C TYR A 209 -8.27 21.18 -11.00
N ILE A 210 -7.02 20.76 -11.16
CA ILE A 210 -6.56 19.44 -10.71
C ILE A 210 -6.57 19.34 -9.17
N LEU A 211 -6.17 20.39 -8.46
CA LEU A 211 -6.17 20.38 -6.99
C LEU A 211 -7.58 20.51 -6.40
N ASP A 212 -8.47 21.27 -7.04
CA ASP A 212 -9.87 21.44 -6.60
C ASP A 212 -10.68 20.15 -6.82
N GLU A 213 -10.42 19.42 -7.91
CA GLU A 213 -11.08 18.15 -8.23
C GLU A 213 -10.67 17.00 -7.28
N TYR A 214 -9.47 17.08 -6.68
CA TYR A 214 -8.96 16.07 -5.75
C TYR A 214 -9.10 16.43 -4.27
N TYR A 215 -9.34 17.69 -3.90
CA TYR A 215 -9.35 18.20 -2.52
C TYR A 215 -10.56 19.06 -2.17
N GLY A 216 -11.51 19.26 -3.11
CA GLY A 216 -12.77 19.96 -2.93
C GLY A 216 -13.82 19.22 -2.08
#